data_5b67c6f2f13353aba5a3eb043f750ebf
#
_entry.id   5b67c6f2f13353aba5a3eb043f750ebf
#
_cell.length_a   1.000
_cell.length_b   1.000
_cell.length_c   1.000
_cell.angle_alpha   90.00
_cell.angle_beta   90.00
_cell.angle_gamma   90.00
#
_symmetry.space_group_name_H-M   'P 1'
#
loop_
_entity.id
_entity.type
_entity.pdbx_description
1 polymer ?
#
loop_
_entity_poly.entity_id
_entity_poly.type
_entity_poly.pdbx_seq_one_letter_code
_entity_poly.pdbx_strand_id
1 'polypeptide(L)'
;MSKKNLSFNFDNASMNEIPGFLFIDHVAISVCEGELESQIKNYQLMGFKVLHREEIMGKDLVREVLLQIGESPNLIQLIEPLSPESPVQKQIDKNQGRGGLVHVGLRVKNA
;
A
#
# COMPACT_ATOMS: atom_id res chain seq x y z
N MET A 1 3.08 14.35 -19.88
CA MET A 1 3.56 14.03 -19.56
C MET A 1 4.04 13.81 -19.83
N SER A 2 4.35 13.77 -20.03
CA SER A 2 5.00 13.33 -20.11
C SER A 2 5.44 13.09 -19.77
N LYS A 3 5.94 12.99 -19.47
CA LYS A 3 6.56 12.50 -19.08
C LYS A 3 7.25 12.67 -18.59
N LYS A 4 7.63 12.87 -18.36
CA LYS A 4 8.49 12.76 -17.79
C LYS A 4 8.82 13.46 -17.14
N ASN A 5 8.78 13.94 -16.45
CA ASN A 5 9.36 14.46 -15.73
C ASN A 5 9.70 14.25 -14.83
N LEU A 6 9.78 13.79 -14.41
CA LEU A 6 10.32 13.45 -13.55
C LEU A 6 11.40 13.91 -13.32
N SER A 7 11.98 14.27 -13.00
CA SER A 7 12.94 14.71 -12.88
C SER A 7 14.00 14.34 -12.40
N PHE A 8 14.44 13.83 -12.41
CA PHE A 8 15.53 13.49 -11.98
C PHE A 8 16.36 13.26 -12.92
N ASN A 9 16.88 13.50 -13.26
CA ASN A 9 17.63 13.28 -14.02
C ASN A 9 18.57 12.86 -14.04
N PHE A 10 18.81 12.56 -14.12
CA PHE A 10 19.71 11.98 -14.11
C PHE A 10 20.29 11.64 -15.13
N ASP A 11 20.74 11.46 -15.62
CA ASP A 11 21.29 11.13 -16.54
C ASP A 11 20.75 10.37 -17.32
N ASN A 12 20.51 10.23 -17.82
CA ASN A 12 20.00 9.60 -18.43
C ASN A 12 19.65 8.48 -18.77
N ALA A 13 20.03 8.25 -19.12
CA ALA A 13 19.77 7.07 -19.62
C ALA A 13 19.16 6.22 -18.79
N SER A 14 19.66 6.22 -17.74
CA SER A 14 19.09 5.49 -16.77
C SER A 14 17.75 5.95 -16.48
N MET A 15 17.34 6.95 -17.06
CA MET A 15 16.01 7.46 -16.89
C MET A 15 15.05 6.67 -17.69
N ASN A 16 15.16 5.40 -17.62
CA ASN A 16 14.26 4.53 -18.33
C ASN A 16 12.91 4.57 -17.70
N GLU A 17 11.91 4.71 -18.53
CA GLU A 17 10.54 4.61 -18.08
C GLU A 17 10.25 3.18 -17.67
N ILE A 18 9.33 3.01 -16.74
CA ILE A 18 8.81 1.69 -16.42
C ILE A 18 7.96 1.25 -17.60
N PRO A 19 8.31 0.13 -18.25
CA PRO A 19 7.57 -0.30 -19.42
C PRO A 19 6.09 -0.51 -19.11
N GLY A 20 5.23 0.13 -19.89
CA GLY A 20 3.80 -0.04 -19.75
C GLY A 20 3.20 0.57 -18.50
N PHE A 21 3.91 1.46 -17.83
CA PHE A 21 3.37 2.08 -16.62
C PHE A 21 2.08 2.83 -16.90
N LEU A 22 1.07 2.62 -16.08
CA LEU A 22 -0.22 3.26 -16.22
C LEU A 22 -0.50 4.24 -15.09
N PHE A 23 -0.45 3.78 -13.84
CA PHE A 23 -0.71 4.65 -12.70
C PHE A 23 -0.35 3.94 -11.42
N ILE A 24 -0.31 4.70 -10.34
CA ILE A 24 -0.11 4.11 -9.01
C ILE A 24 -1.39 3.38 -8.64
N ASP A 25 -1.29 2.06 -8.43
CA ASP A 25 -2.45 1.23 -8.17
C ASP A 25 -2.92 1.36 -6.73
N HIS A 26 -2.01 1.24 -5.80
CA HIS A 26 -2.38 1.34 -4.38
C HIS A 26 -1.18 1.77 -3.54
N VAL A 27 -1.51 2.25 -2.34
CA VAL A 27 -0.52 2.58 -1.33
C VAL A 27 -0.82 1.70 -0.13
N ALA A 28 0.17 0.93 0.32
CA ALA A 28 0.00 0.01 1.45
C ALA A 28 0.54 0.65 2.71
N ILE A 29 -0.29 0.67 3.74
CA ILE A 29 0.03 1.30 5.02
C ILE A 29 -0.17 0.26 6.11
N SER A 30 0.84 0.09 6.97
CA SER A 30 0.72 -0.84 8.09
C SER A 30 0.03 -0.18 9.26
N VAL A 31 -0.76 -0.97 9.99
CA VAL A 31 -1.36 -0.56 11.24
C VAL A 31 -0.95 -1.56 12.30
N CYS A 32 -0.92 -1.15 13.56
CA CYS A 32 -0.51 -2.04 14.62
C CYS A 32 -1.55 -3.10 14.89
N GLU A 33 -1.09 -4.23 15.43
CA GLU A 33 -1.97 -5.34 15.76
C GLU A 33 -3.14 -4.84 16.61
N GLY A 34 -4.35 -5.24 16.24
CA GLY A 34 -5.56 -4.86 16.95
C GLY A 34 -6.16 -3.54 16.48
N GLU A 35 -5.53 -2.83 15.53
CA GLU A 35 -6.00 -1.51 15.14
C GLU A 35 -6.70 -1.47 13.78
N LEU A 36 -6.74 -2.61 13.08
CA LEU A 36 -7.28 -2.59 11.72
C LEU A 36 -8.73 -2.10 11.67
N GLU A 37 -9.57 -2.63 12.53
CA GLU A 37 -10.99 -2.29 12.47
C GLU A 37 -11.24 -0.81 12.78
N SER A 38 -10.53 -0.26 13.75
CA SER A 38 -10.70 1.16 14.06
C SER A 38 -10.21 2.04 12.91
N GLN A 39 -9.13 1.63 12.26
CA GLN A 39 -8.63 2.39 11.12
C GLN A 39 -9.58 2.31 9.94
N ILE A 40 -10.17 1.13 9.70
CA ILE A 40 -11.17 1.01 8.63
C ILE A 40 -12.32 1.98 8.89
N LYS A 41 -12.79 2.06 10.13
CA LYS A 41 -13.87 2.98 10.45
C LYS A 41 -13.49 4.42 10.18
N ASN A 42 -12.26 4.80 10.51
CA ASN A 42 -11.80 6.15 10.24
C ASN A 42 -11.86 6.47 8.75
N TYR A 43 -11.42 5.54 7.91
CA TYR A 43 -11.48 5.74 6.46
C TYR A 43 -12.90 5.78 5.97
N GLN A 44 -13.78 4.93 6.52
CA GLN A 44 -15.18 4.94 6.12
C GLN A 44 -15.84 6.28 6.44
N LEU A 45 -15.47 6.90 7.56
CA LEU A 45 -15.99 8.22 7.90
C LEU A 45 -15.57 9.28 6.89
N MET A 46 -14.48 9.08 6.19
CA MET A 46 -14.03 9.98 5.13
C MET A 46 -14.66 9.67 3.78
N GLY A 47 -15.46 8.61 3.71
CA GLY A 47 -16.12 8.25 2.46
C GLY A 47 -15.54 7.05 1.74
N PHE A 48 -14.54 6.40 2.33
CA PHE A 48 -13.97 5.18 1.72
C PHE A 48 -14.91 4.01 1.93
N LYS A 49 -14.85 3.06 1.01
CA LYS A 49 -15.60 1.80 1.15
C LYS A 49 -14.62 0.65 1.05
N VAL A 50 -14.97 -0.46 1.70
CA VAL A 50 -14.17 -1.67 1.66
C VAL A 50 -14.45 -2.41 0.37
N LEU A 51 -13.41 -2.67 -0.42
CA LEU A 51 -13.53 -3.46 -1.63
C LEU A 51 -13.24 -4.93 -1.37
N HIS A 52 -12.30 -5.22 -0.47
CA HIS A 52 -11.82 -6.59 -0.28
C HIS A 52 -11.14 -6.70 1.08
N ARG A 53 -11.29 -7.85 1.72
CA ARG A 53 -10.62 -8.17 2.98
C ARG A 53 -10.07 -9.58 2.88
N GLU A 54 -8.93 -9.80 3.51
CA GLU A 54 -8.26 -11.10 3.38
C GLU A 54 -7.29 -11.32 4.54
N GLU A 55 -7.14 -12.58 4.95
CA GLU A 55 -6.08 -12.97 5.89
C GLU A 55 -5.10 -13.85 5.14
N ILE A 56 -3.83 -13.51 5.21
CA ILE A 56 -2.77 -14.24 4.54
C ILE A 56 -1.92 -14.90 5.61
N MET A 57 -2.00 -16.23 5.67
CA MET A 57 -1.39 -16.99 6.76
C MET A 57 0.04 -17.42 6.48
N GLY A 58 0.43 -17.51 5.24
CA GLY A 58 1.76 -18.01 4.90
C GLY A 58 2.89 -17.22 5.52
N LYS A 59 3.83 -16.80 4.67
CA LYS A 59 5.00 -16.07 5.16
C LYS A 59 4.65 -14.68 5.65
N ASP A 60 3.59 -14.09 5.11
CA ASP A 60 3.28 -12.70 5.42
C ASP A 60 2.59 -12.53 6.76
N LEU A 61 1.74 -13.48 7.14
CA LEU A 61 1.03 -13.45 8.42
C LEU A 61 0.39 -12.10 8.66
N VAL A 62 -0.51 -11.70 7.76
CA VAL A 62 -1.16 -10.39 7.85
C VAL A 62 -2.65 -10.51 7.59
N ARG A 63 -3.37 -9.51 8.08
CA ARG A 63 -4.76 -9.27 7.72
C ARG A 63 -4.78 -7.96 6.96
N GLU A 64 -5.44 -7.94 5.82
CA GLU A 64 -5.42 -6.73 5.00
C GLU A 64 -6.79 -6.38 4.47
N VAL A 65 -6.95 -5.11 4.13
CA VAL A 65 -8.18 -4.59 3.55
C VAL A 65 -7.82 -3.64 2.44
N LEU A 66 -8.63 -3.61 1.40
CA LEU A 66 -8.46 -2.70 0.29
C LEU A 66 -9.61 -1.71 0.30
N LEU A 67 -9.29 -0.43 0.26
CA LEU A 67 -10.25 0.65 0.39
C LEU A 67 -10.25 1.55 -0.83
N GLN A 68 -11.42 2.05 -1.19
CA GLN A 68 -11.57 2.96 -2.32
C GLN A 68 -12.46 4.12 -1.93
N ILE A 69 -12.09 5.32 -2.38
CA ILE A 69 -12.95 6.49 -2.22
C ILE A 69 -13.49 6.85 -3.60
N GLY A 70 -14.82 6.97 -3.68
CA GLY A 70 -15.48 7.26 -4.96
C GLY A 70 -15.08 6.25 -6.00
N GLU A 71 -14.70 6.72 -7.18
CA GLU A 71 -14.27 5.85 -8.27
C GLU A 71 -12.76 6.00 -8.53
N SER A 72 -12.02 6.42 -7.52
CA SER A 72 -10.60 6.59 -7.67
C SER A 72 -9.93 5.27 -8.08
N PRO A 73 -9.07 5.28 -9.10
CA PRO A 73 -8.33 4.09 -9.45
C PRO A 73 -7.19 3.80 -8.47
N ASN A 74 -6.87 4.76 -7.62
CA ASN A 74 -5.80 4.61 -6.64
C ASN A 74 -6.42 4.16 -5.32
N LEU A 75 -5.93 3.05 -4.79
CA LEU A 75 -6.52 2.41 -3.63
C LEU A 75 -5.61 2.56 -2.40
N ILE A 76 -6.21 2.45 -1.23
CA ILE A 76 -5.45 2.37 0.02
C ILE A 76 -5.55 0.94 0.52
N GLN A 77 -4.42 0.35 0.85
CA GLN A 77 -4.37 -0.98 1.45
C GLN A 77 -3.89 -0.83 2.89
N LEU A 78 -4.67 -1.33 3.84
CA LEU A 78 -4.25 -1.36 5.23
C LEU A 78 -3.83 -2.77 5.56
N ILE A 79 -2.70 -2.92 6.26
CA ILE A 79 -2.12 -4.21 6.58
C ILE A 79 -1.82 -4.29 8.07
N GLU A 80 -2.38 -5.31 8.73
CA GLU A 80 -2.18 -5.54 10.16
C GLU A 80 -1.44 -6.86 10.34
N PRO A 81 -0.35 -6.90 11.12
CA PRO A 81 0.34 -8.16 11.36
C PRO A 81 -0.51 -9.07 12.25
N LEU A 82 -0.47 -10.40 11.96
CA LEU A 82 -1.20 -11.39 12.74
C LEU A 82 -0.34 -12.00 13.84
N SER A 83 0.98 -11.80 13.79
CA SER A 83 1.86 -12.37 14.81
C SER A 83 3.17 -11.60 14.83
N PRO A 84 3.96 -11.77 15.91
CA PRO A 84 5.28 -11.14 15.99
C PRO A 84 6.23 -11.56 14.88
N GLU A 85 6.01 -12.71 14.25
CA GLU A 85 6.86 -13.19 13.18
C GLU A 85 6.57 -12.55 11.84
N SER A 86 5.47 -11.83 11.73
CA SER A 86 5.12 -11.17 10.47
C SER A 86 6.21 -10.18 10.07
N PRO A 87 6.63 -10.17 8.79
CA PRO A 87 7.55 -9.13 8.31
C PRO A 87 7.02 -7.73 8.54
N VAL A 88 5.70 -7.56 8.50
CA VAL A 88 5.09 -6.25 8.73
C VAL A 88 5.28 -5.84 10.19
N GLN A 89 5.18 -6.80 11.13
CA GLN A 89 5.44 -6.47 12.53
C GLN A 89 6.88 -6.04 12.73
N LYS A 90 7.82 -6.69 12.05
CA LYS A 90 9.22 -6.31 12.17
C LYS A 90 9.47 -4.92 11.64
N GLN A 91 8.76 -4.55 10.58
CA GLN A 91 8.86 -3.20 10.04
C GLN A 91 8.29 -2.18 11.02
N ILE A 92 7.17 -2.50 11.67
CA ILE A 92 6.59 -1.64 12.68
C ILE A 92 7.56 -1.46 13.84
N ASP A 93 8.20 -2.56 14.26
CA ASP A 93 9.18 -2.50 15.35
C ASP A 93 10.33 -1.56 15.00
N LYS A 94 10.82 -1.63 13.77
CA LYS A 94 11.89 -0.74 13.33
C LYS A 94 11.43 0.70 13.25
N ASN A 95 10.14 0.94 13.10
CA ASN A 95 9.57 2.27 13.06
C ASN A 95 9.08 2.71 14.43
N GLN A 96 9.73 2.21 15.47
CA GLN A 96 9.46 2.59 16.85
C GLN A 96 8.05 2.25 17.29
N GLY A 97 7.53 1.14 16.81
CA GLY A 97 6.20 0.68 17.20
C GLY A 97 5.07 1.37 16.48
N ARG A 98 5.35 2.07 15.42
CA ARG A 98 4.32 2.80 14.68
C ARG A 98 4.12 2.22 13.30
N GLY A 99 2.86 2.20 12.84
CA GLY A 99 2.57 1.86 11.47
C GLY A 99 3.07 2.94 10.52
N GLY A 100 3.03 2.66 9.25
CA GLY A 100 3.48 3.61 8.23
C GLY A 100 3.47 2.98 6.85
N LEU A 101 4.07 3.67 5.92
CA LEU A 101 4.11 3.21 4.54
C LEU A 101 4.86 1.89 4.42
N VAL A 102 4.23 0.91 3.78
CA VAL A 102 4.84 -0.39 3.51
C VAL A 102 5.36 -0.44 2.09
N HIS A 103 4.50 -0.15 1.12
CA HIS A 103 4.91 -0.11 -0.28
C HIS A 103 3.91 0.67 -1.12
N VAL A 104 4.34 0.97 -2.33
CA VAL A 104 3.48 1.56 -3.35
C VAL A 104 3.41 0.56 -4.49
N GLY A 105 2.19 0.17 -4.85
CA GLY A 105 1.99 -0.74 -5.97
C GLY A 105 1.75 0.03 -7.24
N LEU A 106 2.33 -0.47 -8.34
CA LEU A 106 2.19 0.18 -9.63
C LEU A 106 1.35 -0.69 -10.56
N ARG A 107 0.49 -0.06 -11.34
CA ARG A 107 -0.28 -0.76 -12.37
C ARG A 107 0.46 -0.60 -13.69
N VAL A 108 0.76 -1.72 -14.32
CA VAL A 108 1.43 -1.70 -15.62
C VAL A 108 0.63 -2.54 -16.61
N LYS A 109 0.90 -2.30 -17.88
CA LYS A 109 0.29 -3.02 -18.97
C LYS A 109 1.01 -4.34 -19.13
N ASN A 110 0.30 -5.42 -19.31
CA ASN A 110 0.92 -6.73 -19.57
C ASN A 110 1.85 -7.20 -18.47
N ALA A 111 1.54 -6.86 -17.25
CA ALA A 111 2.38 -7.30 -16.12
C ALA A 111 2.13 -8.76 -15.80
#